data_26c33cab983dc5c9d330dea9268e2a50
#
_entry.id   26c33cab983dc5c9d330dea9268e2a50
#
_cell.length_a   1.000
_cell.length_b   1.000
_cell.length_c   1.000
_cell.angle_alpha   90.00
_cell.angle_beta   90.00
_cell.angle_gamma   90.00
#
_symmetry.space_group_name_H-M   'P 1'
#
loop_
_entity.id
_entity.type
_entity.pdbx_description
1 polymer ?
#
loop_
_entity_poly.entity_id
_entity_poly.type
_entity_poly.pdbx_seq_one_letter_code
_entity_poly.pdbx_strand_id
1 'polypeptide(L)'
;DVAPSRGLGDVYKRQKQEIAKLAHTPADEWIITKQPTCAEPGEQVRYCTICGNVAEKQEITKLPHTPSDWIIDKEAAPGIAGSMHTECTVCHERLETAAIPALARIDISEADATLSTSIYEYDGGYMKPGVVVKLNDTLLVAGKDYTVSYINNKKVGTATVIVNGIVQYTGSISKTFTINPAKQNIQKLETRYGGFFVDWAQKGSATGYEIQYATNYGFTNAETKKLTANRPDTATIGGLYRGHNYFVRVRSYTIVKGSTYYGEWSPIKNVVTASKNMSSVSISNISTKSFTGKAITQSAKLKYNGSTLKNGRDYTVSYSSNKKVGTATIKFTGKGSYGGVVTKTFKINPAKQNIQKLKSKSRSFFIDWAQKGSATGYEIQYATNSKFSGAKKVTVTNNKTDKKTISKLSGKKKYYVRVRSYTTVKGKKYYGAWSSTKSVTTKK
;
A
#
# COMPACT_ATOMS: atom_id res chain seq x y z
N ASP A 1 40.53 -31.21 98.49
CA ASP A 1 40.94 -31.72 99.86
C ASP A 1 40.32 -33.08 100.14
N VAL A 2 41.19 -33.95 100.49
CA VAL A 2 41.05 -35.11 101.35
C VAL A 2 40.43 -36.39 100.75
N ALA A 3 41.36 -37.28 100.46
CA ALA A 3 41.17 -38.73 100.55
C ALA A 3 40.95 -39.12 102.01
N PRO A 4 40.82 -40.35 102.34
CA PRO A 4 40.67 -41.64 101.64
C PRO A 4 39.62 -42.56 102.36
N SER A 5 39.36 -43.69 101.82
CA SER A 5 39.59 -44.94 102.54
C SER A 5 39.26 -46.19 101.74
N ARG A 6 40.11 -47.06 101.86
CA ARG A 6 40.15 -48.46 101.47
C ARG A 6 38.96 -49.27 101.93
N GLY A 7 38.51 -50.13 101.09
CA GLY A 7 37.66 -51.26 101.47
C GLY A 7 37.81 -52.35 100.41
N LEU A 8 38.61 -53.34 100.84
CA LEU A 8 38.80 -54.62 100.15
C LEU A 8 37.48 -55.38 99.99
N GLY A 9 37.31 -55.92 98.84
CA GLY A 9 36.24 -56.83 98.50
C GLY A 9 36.59 -57.63 97.26
N ASP A 10 37.30 -58.66 97.49
CA ASP A 10 37.60 -59.69 96.51
C ASP A 10 36.35 -60.21 95.75
N VAL A 11 36.55 -60.13 94.55
CA VAL A 11 36.43 -60.88 93.44
C VAL A 11 35.91 -62.23 93.15
N TYR A 12 35.29 -62.45 92.24
CA TYR A 12 35.29 -63.60 91.33
C TYR A 12 35.06 -63.14 89.90
N LYS A 13 36.06 -62.91 89.10
CA LYS A 13 36.00 -62.95 87.64
C LYS A 13 35.58 -64.36 87.25
N ARG A 14 34.30 -64.56 87.00
CA ARG A 14 33.87 -65.68 86.17
C ARG A 14 34.26 -65.35 84.71
N GLN A 15 35.34 -65.97 84.28
CA GLN A 15 35.59 -66.11 82.86
C GLN A 15 34.42 -66.87 82.25
N LYS A 16 33.61 -66.17 81.45
CA LYS A 16 32.73 -66.83 80.50
C LYS A 16 33.62 -67.40 79.42
N GLN A 17 33.95 -68.65 79.54
CA GLN A 17 34.46 -69.44 78.46
C GLN A 17 33.38 -69.48 77.39
N GLU A 18 33.57 -68.75 76.27
CA GLU A 18 32.73 -68.94 75.13
C GLU A 18 32.98 -70.33 74.58
N ILE A 19 32.02 -71.17 74.79
CA ILE A 19 32.01 -72.49 74.23
C ILE A 19 31.77 -72.28 72.75
N ALA A 20 32.80 -72.49 71.90
CA ALA A 20 32.65 -72.40 70.46
C ALA A 20 31.45 -73.32 70.05
N LYS A 21 30.47 -72.66 69.34
CA LYS A 21 29.38 -73.44 68.84
C LYS A 21 29.94 -74.46 67.83
N LEU A 22 29.67 -75.70 68.08
CA LEU A 22 30.03 -76.80 67.19
C LEU A 22 29.44 -76.47 65.78
N ALA A 23 30.28 -76.66 64.74
CA ALA A 23 29.83 -76.55 63.38
C ALA A 23 28.67 -77.53 63.15
N HIS A 24 27.66 -77.04 62.46
CA HIS A 24 26.54 -77.89 62.11
C HIS A 24 26.99 -78.93 61.09
N THR A 25 26.54 -80.15 61.24
CA THR A 25 26.78 -81.29 60.33
C THR A 25 25.52 -81.36 59.38
N PRO A 26 25.61 -80.89 58.13
CA PRO A 26 24.47 -80.93 57.27
C PRO A 26 24.06 -82.32 56.88
N ALA A 27 22.81 -82.63 56.82
CA ALA A 27 22.24 -83.83 56.23
C ALA A 27 22.59 -83.94 54.74
N ASP A 28 22.62 -85.15 54.20
CA ASP A 28 22.94 -85.34 52.79
C ASP A 28 21.84 -84.89 51.82
N GLU A 29 20.61 -84.85 52.32
CA GLU A 29 19.48 -84.46 51.50
C GLU A 29 19.18 -82.99 51.62
N TRP A 30 18.92 -82.34 50.47
CA TRP A 30 18.36 -81.01 50.36
C TRP A 30 16.85 -81.04 50.45
N ILE A 31 16.26 -80.23 51.28
CA ILE A 31 14.79 -80.06 51.36
C ILE A 31 14.43 -78.74 50.77
N ILE A 32 13.55 -78.77 49.74
CA ILE A 32 13.07 -77.55 49.11
C ILE A 32 12.08 -76.88 50.08
N THR A 33 12.40 -75.69 50.52
CA THR A 33 11.55 -74.85 51.39
C THR A 33 10.73 -73.88 50.64
N LYS A 34 11.21 -73.47 49.42
CA LYS A 34 10.49 -72.65 48.51
C LYS A 34 10.74 -73.15 47.08
N GLN A 35 9.66 -73.49 46.36
CA GLN A 35 9.75 -73.87 44.94
C GLN A 35 10.16 -72.65 44.08
N PRO A 36 11.10 -72.79 43.16
CA PRO A 36 11.42 -71.74 42.23
C PRO A 36 10.23 -71.46 41.28
N THR A 37 10.00 -70.20 40.99
CA THR A 37 9.10 -69.75 39.91
C THR A 37 9.89 -69.02 38.85
N CYS A 38 9.31 -68.67 37.78
CA CYS A 38 9.99 -67.82 36.80
C CYS A 38 10.16 -66.36 37.31
N ALA A 39 9.37 -65.93 38.32
CA ALA A 39 9.47 -64.60 38.91
C ALA A 39 10.47 -64.54 40.08
N GLU A 40 10.51 -65.63 40.89
CA GLU A 40 11.33 -65.65 42.11
C GLU A 40 12.17 -66.94 42.19
N PRO A 41 13.38 -66.80 42.71
CA PRO A 41 14.22 -68.02 42.99
C PRO A 41 13.57 -68.84 44.06
N GLY A 42 13.79 -70.15 43.99
CA GLY A 42 13.51 -71.10 45.07
C GLY A 42 14.56 -71.11 46.13
N GLU A 43 14.29 -71.88 47.19
CA GLU A 43 15.19 -72.04 48.29
C GLU A 43 15.19 -73.51 48.73
N GLN A 44 16.35 -74.07 48.94
CA GLN A 44 16.54 -75.36 49.57
C GLN A 44 17.51 -75.26 50.75
N VAL A 45 17.23 -76.07 51.73
CA VAL A 45 18.03 -76.09 52.96
C VAL A 45 18.44 -77.50 53.29
N ARG A 46 19.59 -77.62 53.99
CA ARG A 46 19.98 -78.81 54.68
C ARG A 46 19.90 -78.56 56.20
N TYR A 47 19.26 -79.46 56.89
CA TYR A 47 19.17 -79.36 58.34
C TYR A 47 20.33 -80.07 58.98
N CYS A 48 20.78 -79.60 60.14
CA CYS A 48 21.82 -80.28 60.96
C CYS A 48 21.29 -81.60 61.52
N THR A 49 21.99 -82.69 61.30
CA THR A 49 21.61 -84.04 61.75
C THR A 49 21.61 -84.18 63.27
N ILE A 50 22.25 -83.23 64.02
CA ILE A 50 22.40 -83.28 65.47
C ILE A 50 21.38 -82.38 66.15
N CYS A 51 21.11 -81.13 65.64
CA CYS A 51 20.30 -80.14 66.31
C CYS A 51 19.03 -79.73 65.60
N GLY A 52 18.80 -80.20 64.37
CA GLY A 52 17.60 -79.91 63.57
C GLY A 52 17.52 -78.48 63.00
N ASN A 53 18.51 -77.62 63.28
CA ASN A 53 18.55 -76.30 62.74
C ASN A 53 19.05 -76.29 61.29
N VAL A 54 18.72 -75.24 60.47
CA VAL A 54 19.27 -75.08 59.15
C VAL A 54 20.81 -74.97 59.24
N ALA A 55 21.51 -75.91 58.59
CA ALA A 55 22.97 -75.96 58.50
C ALA A 55 23.47 -75.27 57.22
N GLU A 56 22.80 -75.50 56.11
CA GLU A 56 23.12 -74.87 54.85
C GLU A 56 21.84 -74.38 54.11
N LYS A 57 22.00 -73.32 53.36
CA LYS A 57 20.95 -72.72 52.58
C LYS A 57 21.47 -72.46 51.17
N GLN A 58 20.74 -72.87 50.17
CA GLN A 58 21.08 -72.68 48.76
C GLN A 58 19.90 -72.17 48.03
N GLU A 59 20.14 -71.22 47.16
CA GLU A 59 19.14 -70.69 46.24
C GLU A 59 18.96 -71.67 45.05
N ILE A 60 17.70 -71.91 44.68
CA ILE A 60 17.38 -72.64 43.47
C ILE A 60 17.10 -71.60 42.35
N THR A 61 17.84 -71.70 41.27
CA THR A 61 17.66 -70.76 40.12
C THR A 61 16.20 -70.70 39.66
N LYS A 62 15.81 -69.47 39.27
CA LYS A 62 14.50 -69.25 38.67
C LYS A 62 14.22 -70.18 37.50
N LEU A 63 13.00 -70.54 37.33
CA LEU A 63 12.57 -71.28 36.16
C LEU A 63 12.65 -70.38 34.92
N PRO A 64 12.90 -70.92 33.75
CA PRO A 64 12.81 -70.13 32.50
C PRO A 64 11.39 -69.63 32.29
N HIS A 65 11.29 -68.43 31.71
CA HIS A 65 9.99 -67.88 31.30
C HIS A 65 9.41 -68.63 30.15
N THR A 66 8.09 -68.82 30.14
CA THR A 66 7.35 -69.39 29.03
C THR A 66 6.69 -68.28 28.22
N PRO A 67 7.19 -67.95 27.01
CA PRO A 67 6.66 -66.83 26.25
C PRO A 67 5.25 -67.10 25.77
N SER A 68 4.43 -66.07 25.76
CA SER A 68 3.13 -66.01 25.11
C SER A 68 3.25 -65.90 23.57
N ASP A 69 2.16 -65.98 22.84
CA ASP A 69 2.07 -65.44 21.50
C ASP A 69 2.30 -63.91 21.51
N TRP A 70 2.60 -63.34 20.32
CA TRP A 70 2.80 -61.91 20.17
C TRP A 70 1.53 -61.14 20.48
N ILE A 71 1.59 -60.20 21.37
CA ILE A 71 0.52 -59.30 21.76
C ILE A 71 0.79 -57.94 21.07
N ILE A 72 -0.16 -57.45 20.30
CA ILE A 72 -0.02 -56.14 19.63
C ILE A 72 -0.24 -55.02 20.65
N ASP A 73 0.78 -54.21 20.88
CA ASP A 73 0.69 -52.98 21.69
C ASP A 73 0.08 -51.83 20.86
N LYS A 74 0.51 -51.74 19.63
CA LYS A 74 0.11 -50.70 18.69
C LYS A 74 0.06 -51.23 17.28
N GLU A 75 -1.07 -51.05 16.60
CA GLU A 75 -1.21 -51.39 15.19
C GLU A 75 -0.30 -50.52 14.33
N ALA A 76 0.23 -51.11 13.24
CA ALA A 76 0.92 -50.34 12.22
C ALA A 76 -0.07 -49.48 11.42
N ALA A 77 0.34 -48.25 11.09
CA ALA A 77 -0.43 -47.35 10.22
C ALA A 77 0.46 -46.85 9.07
N PRO A 78 -0.12 -46.22 8.03
CA PRO A 78 0.67 -45.71 6.92
C PRO A 78 1.80 -44.79 7.36
N GLY A 79 3.04 -45.18 7.13
CA GLY A 79 4.26 -44.47 7.54
C GLY A 79 4.56 -44.47 9.04
N ILE A 80 3.80 -45.22 9.84
CA ILE A 80 4.00 -45.31 11.29
C ILE A 80 4.11 -46.81 11.65
N ALA A 81 5.25 -47.19 12.23
CA ALA A 81 5.48 -48.52 12.74
C ALA A 81 4.56 -48.81 13.93
N GLY A 82 4.04 -50.00 13.98
CA GLY A 82 3.39 -50.59 15.15
C GLY A 82 4.41 -51.19 16.11
N SER A 83 3.94 -51.74 17.22
CA SER A 83 4.76 -52.49 18.21
C SER A 83 3.99 -53.66 18.76
N MET A 84 4.71 -54.72 19.08
CA MET A 84 4.18 -55.94 19.71
C MET A 84 5.21 -56.44 20.75
N HIS A 85 4.72 -57.22 21.68
CA HIS A 85 5.59 -57.85 22.69
C HIS A 85 5.10 -59.28 22.97
N THR A 86 5.99 -60.07 23.59
CA THR A 86 5.65 -61.33 24.26
C THR A 86 5.77 -61.12 25.77
N GLU A 87 4.95 -61.83 26.53
CA GLU A 87 5.03 -61.87 27.98
C GLU A 87 5.10 -63.30 28.48
N CYS A 88 5.58 -63.48 29.70
CA CYS A 88 5.54 -64.79 30.34
C CYS A 88 4.09 -65.16 30.66
N THR A 89 3.64 -66.32 30.22
CA THR A 89 2.27 -66.82 30.47
C THR A 89 1.99 -67.09 31.97
N VAL A 90 3.04 -67.10 32.77
CA VAL A 90 2.92 -67.41 34.21
C VAL A 90 3.06 -66.16 35.10
N CYS A 91 4.06 -65.33 34.86
CA CYS A 91 4.37 -64.17 35.72
C CYS A 91 4.04 -62.85 35.02
N HIS A 92 3.63 -62.83 33.75
CA HIS A 92 3.31 -61.65 32.94
C HIS A 92 4.46 -60.67 32.76
N GLU A 93 5.71 -61.06 33.03
CA GLU A 93 6.86 -60.23 32.72
C GLU A 93 7.02 -60.13 31.20
N ARG A 94 7.25 -58.87 30.73
CA ARG A 94 7.49 -58.61 29.31
C ARG A 94 8.86 -59.17 28.91
N LEU A 95 8.88 -60.06 27.90
CA LEU A 95 10.11 -60.80 27.52
C LEU A 95 10.79 -60.17 26.30
N GLU A 96 10.03 -60.03 25.20
CA GLU A 96 10.56 -59.49 23.95
C GLU A 96 9.67 -58.38 23.41
N THR A 97 10.24 -57.44 22.66
CA THR A 97 9.52 -56.43 21.94
C THR A 97 9.95 -56.44 20.46
N ALA A 98 9.01 -56.26 19.56
CA ALA A 98 9.30 -56.15 18.15
C ALA A 98 8.48 -55.01 17.51
N ALA A 99 9.04 -54.42 16.49
CA ALA A 99 8.30 -53.45 15.67
C ALA A 99 7.48 -54.16 14.59
N ILE A 100 6.24 -53.71 14.39
CA ILE A 100 5.45 -54.10 13.24
C ILE A 100 5.81 -53.07 12.15
N PRO A 101 6.28 -53.51 10.96
CA PRO A 101 6.64 -52.55 9.89
C PRO A 101 5.50 -51.61 9.54
N ALA A 102 5.83 -50.34 9.33
CA ALA A 102 4.87 -49.34 8.91
C ALA A 102 4.22 -49.76 7.57
N LEU A 103 2.95 -49.50 7.42
CA LEU A 103 2.27 -49.69 6.12
C LEU A 103 2.83 -48.72 5.10
N ALA A 104 2.95 -49.17 3.85
CA ALA A 104 3.38 -48.32 2.75
C ALA A 104 2.40 -47.16 2.53
N ARG A 105 2.94 -45.95 2.29
CA ARG A 105 2.14 -44.80 1.89
C ARG A 105 1.96 -44.79 0.39
N ILE A 106 0.84 -44.29 -0.10
CA ILE A 106 0.49 -44.17 -1.50
C ILE A 106 1.07 -42.90 -2.07
N ASP A 107 1.87 -42.98 -3.13
CA ASP A 107 2.43 -41.81 -3.79
C ASP A 107 1.38 -41.11 -4.66
N ILE A 108 1.23 -39.82 -4.54
CA ILE A 108 0.32 -38.98 -5.32
C ILE A 108 1.01 -38.21 -6.45
N SER A 109 2.30 -38.38 -6.68
CA SER A 109 3.05 -37.65 -7.71
C SER A 109 2.44 -37.79 -9.11
N GLU A 110 1.84 -38.94 -9.42
CA GLU A 110 1.16 -39.21 -10.67
C GLU A 110 -0.35 -38.92 -10.64
N ALA A 111 -0.89 -38.40 -9.54
CA ALA A 111 -2.30 -38.06 -9.45
C ALA A 111 -2.64 -36.85 -10.32
N ASP A 112 -3.85 -36.83 -10.87
CA ASP A 112 -4.35 -35.68 -11.61
C ASP A 112 -4.78 -34.55 -10.64
N ALA A 113 -4.13 -33.41 -10.77
CA ALA A 113 -4.47 -32.21 -10.02
C ALA A 113 -4.96 -31.11 -10.95
N THR A 114 -6.21 -30.70 -10.77
CA THR A 114 -6.87 -29.65 -11.57
C THR A 114 -7.08 -28.41 -10.73
N LEU A 115 -6.71 -27.23 -11.30
CA LEU A 115 -6.94 -25.93 -10.67
C LEU A 115 -8.29 -25.34 -11.09
N SER A 116 -8.98 -24.68 -10.17
CA SER A 116 -10.26 -23.98 -10.47
C SER A 116 -10.10 -22.88 -11.54
N THR A 117 -8.91 -22.28 -11.64
CA THR A 117 -8.51 -21.38 -12.72
C THR A 117 -6.99 -21.37 -12.84
N SER A 118 -6.51 -21.17 -14.06
CA SER A 118 -5.08 -21.04 -14.37
C SER A 118 -4.63 -19.58 -14.55
N ILE A 119 -5.58 -18.61 -14.51
CA ILE A 119 -5.29 -17.21 -14.73
C ILE A 119 -6.03 -16.37 -13.69
N TYR A 120 -5.31 -15.44 -13.07
CA TYR A 120 -5.84 -14.44 -12.16
C TYR A 120 -5.51 -13.03 -12.65
N GLU A 121 -6.38 -12.07 -12.36
CA GLU A 121 -6.07 -10.64 -12.39
C GLU A 121 -5.52 -10.21 -11.03
N TYR A 122 -4.44 -9.44 -11.03
CA TYR A 122 -3.85 -8.89 -9.81
C TYR A 122 -4.81 -7.91 -9.10
N ASP A 123 -5.15 -8.22 -7.85
CA ASP A 123 -6.01 -7.39 -6.99
C ASP A 123 -5.31 -6.85 -5.73
N GLY A 124 -4.01 -7.19 -5.55
CA GLY A 124 -3.22 -6.84 -4.37
C GLY A 124 -3.23 -7.91 -3.27
N GLY A 125 -4.09 -8.90 -3.36
CA GLY A 125 -4.22 -10.02 -2.41
C GLY A 125 -3.35 -11.23 -2.75
N TYR A 126 -3.62 -12.33 -2.05
CA TYR A 126 -3.05 -13.65 -2.34
C TYR A 126 -4.01 -14.44 -3.24
N MET A 127 -3.58 -14.78 -4.45
CA MET A 127 -4.35 -15.61 -5.38
C MET A 127 -4.21 -17.09 -5.00
N LYS A 128 -5.33 -17.76 -4.74
CA LYS A 128 -5.38 -19.15 -4.27
C LYS A 128 -6.42 -19.93 -5.09
N PRO A 129 -6.04 -20.48 -6.25
CA PRO A 129 -6.95 -21.38 -6.98
C PRO A 129 -7.35 -22.56 -6.10
N GLY A 130 -8.61 -22.96 -6.16
CA GLY A 130 -9.04 -24.24 -5.62
C GLY A 130 -8.35 -25.37 -6.35
N VAL A 131 -8.06 -26.47 -5.64
CA VAL A 131 -7.38 -27.64 -6.19
C VAL A 131 -8.26 -28.87 -5.99
N VAL A 132 -8.45 -29.62 -7.04
CA VAL A 132 -9.10 -30.96 -7.03
C VAL A 132 -8.06 -31.98 -7.40
N VAL A 133 -7.89 -33.00 -6.57
CA VAL A 133 -6.92 -34.11 -6.80
C VAL A 133 -7.65 -35.41 -6.94
N LYS A 134 -7.35 -36.16 -8.02
CA LYS A 134 -7.86 -37.51 -8.28
C LYS A 134 -6.71 -38.48 -8.45
N LEU A 135 -6.77 -39.59 -7.80
CA LEU A 135 -5.85 -40.72 -7.96
C LEU A 135 -6.63 -41.97 -8.35
N ASN A 136 -6.38 -42.50 -9.53
CA ASN A 136 -7.11 -43.68 -10.06
C ASN A 136 -8.63 -43.54 -9.89
N ASP A 137 -9.19 -42.42 -10.35
CA ASP A 137 -10.60 -42.01 -10.23
C ASP A 137 -11.13 -41.77 -8.81
N THR A 138 -10.31 -41.99 -7.79
CA THR A 138 -10.64 -41.65 -6.40
C THR A 138 -10.38 -40.18 -6.13
N LEU A 139 -11.42 -39.47 -5.68
CA LEU A 139 -11.30 -38.05 -5.27
C LEU A 139 -10.66 -37.98 -3.88
N LEU A 140 -9.52 -37.32 -3.79
CA LEU A 140 -8.83 -37.05 -2.52
C LEU A 140 -9.39 -35.81 -1.85
N VAL A 141 -9.35 -35.80 -0.51
CA VAL A 141 -9.93 -34.75 0.33
C VAL A 141 -8.83 -33.83 0.90
N ALA A 142 -8.92 -32.53 0.61
CA ALA A 142 -7.99 -31.54 1.17
C ALA A 142 -8.09 -31.49 2.71
N GLY A 143 -6.95 -31.43 3.38
CA GLY A 143 -6.83 -31.42 4.84
C GLY A 143 -6.88 -32.82 5.48
N LYS A 144 -7.34 -33.84 4.76
CA LYS A 144 -7.34 -35.22 5.18
C LYS A 144 -6.30 -36.07 4.44
N ASP A 145 -6.27 -35.98 3.11
CA ASP A 145 -5.44 -36.80 2.24
C ASP A 145 -4.25 -36.00 1.68
N TYR A 146 -4.39 -34.71 1.52
CA TYR A 146 -3.34 -33.80 1.07
C TYR A 146 -3.46 -32.39 1.66
N THR A 147 -2.37 -31.65 1.60
CA THR A 147 -2.32 -30.21 1.89
C THR A 147 -1.97 -29.42 0.66
N VAL A 148 -2.37 -28.12 0.63
CA VAL A 148 -2.08 -27.21 -0.49
C VAL A 148 -1.30 -26.00 0.04
N SER A 149 -0.21 -25.68 -0.65
CA SER A 149 0.56 -24.49 -0.42
C SER A 149 0.80 -23.71 -1.71
N TYR A 150 1.15 -22.43 -1.60
CA TYR A 150 1.29 -21.53 -2.74
C TYR A 150 2.61 -20.79 -2.67
N ILE A 151 3.28 -20.64 -3.81
CA ILE A 151 4.52 -19.88 -3.96
C ILE A 151 4.31 -18.78 -5.00
N ASN A 152 4.84 -17.57 -4.72
CA ASN A 152 4.77 -16.40 -5.60
C ASN A 152 3.34 -15.92 -5.94
N ASN A 153 2.34 -16.28 -5.15
CA ASN A 153 0.92 -16.05 -5.44
C ASN A 153 0.38 -14.67 -5.02
N LYS A 154 1.26 -13.68 -4.79
CA LYS A 154 0.88 -12.31 -4.40
C LYS A 154 1.28 -11.24 -5.42
N LYS A 155 2.06 -11.56 -6.42
CA LYS A 155 2.59 -10.60 -7.39
C LYS A 155 2.29 -11.07 -8.81
N VAL A 156 2.27 -10.14 -9.76
CA VAL A 156 2.19 -10.46 -11.18
C VAL A 156 3.32 -11.39 -11.57
N GLY A 157 3.01 -12.39 -12.38
CA GLY A 157 3.95 -13.41 -12.82
C GLY A 157 3.38 -14.83 -12.75
N THR A 158 4.27 -15.81 -12.82
CA THR A 158 3.91 -17.21 -12.63
C THR A 158 3.98 -17.57 -11.15
N ALA A 159 2.90 -18.11 -10.62
CA ALA A 159 2.78 -18.65 -9.28
C ALA A 159 2.68 -20.17 -9.34
N THR A 160 3.02 -20.85 -8.26
CA THR A 160 2.99 -22.31 -8.14
C THR A 160 2.08 -22.73 -7.00
N VAL A 161 1.27 -23.74 -7.27
CA VAL A 161 0.54 -24.53 -6.28
C VAL A 161 1.32 -25.81 -6.02
N ILE A 162 1.55 -26.15 -4.76
CA ILE A 162 2.15 -27.41 -4.35
C ILE A 162 1.11 -28.17 -3.53
N VAL A 163 0.83 -29.36 -3.95
CA VAL A 163 -0.03 -30.34 -3.26
C VAL A 163 0.89 -31.38 -2.64
N ASN A 164 0.81 -31.60 -1.34
CA ASN A 164 1.60 -32.62 -0.64
C ASN A 164 0.69 -33.68 -0.03
N GLY A 165 0.95 -34.94 -0.30
CA GLY A 165 0.26 -36.06 0.34
C GLY A 165 0.53 -36.08 1.84
N ILE A 166 -0.50 -36.42 2.63
CA ILE A 166 -0.43 -36.59 4.08
C ILE A 166 -1.11 -37.88 4.54
N VAL A 167 -0.83 -38.30 5.77
CA VAL A 167 -1.37 -39.50 6.40
C VAL A 167 -1.03 -40.74 5.58
N GLN A 168 -1.98 -41.31 4.86
CA GLN A 168 -1.78 -42.51 4.02
C GLN A 168 -1.14 -42.19 2.66
N TYR A 169 -1.02 -40.89 2.31
CA TYR A 169 -0.46 -40.45 1.04
C TYR A 169 0.91 -39.80 1.24
N THR A 170 1.77 -39.88 0.23
CA THR A 170 3.11 -39.28 0.16
C THR A 170 3.32 -38.66 -1.21
N GLY A 171 4.49 -38.06 -1.44
CA GLY A 171 4.80 -37.40 -2.70
C GLY A 171 4.17 -36.01 -2.82
N SER A 172 4.43 -35.33 -3.94
CA SER A 172 3.94 -33.98 -4.21
C SER A 172 3.64 -33.75 -5.69
N ILE A 173 2.68 -32.85 -5.94
CA ILE A 173 2.31 -32.38 -7.28
C ILE A 173 2.52 -30.88 -7.32
N SER A 174 3.13 -30.38 -8.40
CA SER A 174 3.27 -28.95 -8.66
C SER A 174 2.48 -28.56 -9.90
N LYS A 175 1.66 -27.50 -9.77
CA LYS A 175 0.94 -26.87 -10.89
C LYS A 175 1.21 -25.38 -10.89
N THR A 176 1.26 -24.76 -12.05
CA THR A 176 1.47 -23.32 -12.17
C THR A 176 0.20 -22.60 -12.61
N PHE A 177 0.08 -21.35 -12.22
CA PHE A 177 -0.94 -20.44 -12.70
C PHE A 177 -0.35 -19.05 -12.92
N THR A 178 -1.00 -18.25 -13.75
CA THR A 178 -0.53 -16.92 -14.11
C THR A 178 -1.31 -15.86 -13.37
N ILE A 179 -0.62 -14.86 -12.83
CA ILE A 179 -1.22 -13.63 -12.29
C ILE A 179 -0.89 -12.50 -13.27
N ASN A 180 -1.90 -12.01 -13.97
CA ASN A 180 -1.79 -10.91 -14.90
C ASN A 180 -1.93 -9.55 -14.22
N PRO A 181 -1.35 -8.47 -14.77
CA PRO A 181 -1.56 -7.12 -14.27
C PRO A 181 -3.04 -6.74 -14.24
N ALA A 182 -3.41 -5.86 -13.30
CA ALA A 182 -4.79 -5.39 -13.15
C ALA A 182 -5.31 -4.70 -14.41
N LYS A 183 -6.57 -4.96 -14.77
CA LYS A 183 -7.28 -4.33 -15.87
C LYS A 183 -7.41 -2.83 -15.64
N GLN A 184 -7.10 -2.05 -16.66
CA GLN A 184 -7.19 -0.61 -16.62
C GLN A 184 -8.58 -0.13 -17.08
N ASN A 185 -8.96 1.09 -16.70
CA ASN A 185 -10.18 1.74 -17.16
C ASN A 185 -9.86 3.14 -17.66
N ILE A 186 -10.27 3.47 -18.87
CA ILE A 186 -10.16 4.84 -19.40
C ILE A 186 -11.10 5.72 -18.56
N GLN A 187 -10.54 6.67 -17.82
CA GLN A 187 -11.29 7.66 -17.05
C GLN A 187 -11.71 8.82 -17.94
N LYS A 188 -10.80 9.33 -18.75
CA LYS A 188 -11.01 10.49 -19.58
C LYS A 188 -10.49 10.27 -21.00
N LEU A 189 -11.29 10.65 -21.98
CA LEU A 189 -10.92 10.64 -23.39
C LEU A 189 -11.36 11.96 -24.02
N GLU A 190 -10.41 12.77 -24.45
CA GLU A 190 -10.69 14.13 -24.95
C GLU A 190 -10.20 14.32 -26.37
N THR A 191 -11.02 14.95 -27.15
CA THR A 191 -10.70 15.42 -28.50
C THR A 191 -9.50 16.37 -28.52
N ARG A 192 -8.56 16.16 -29.45
CA ARG A 192 -7.49 17.10 -29.81
C ARG A 192 -7.46 17.32 -31.29
N TYR A 193 -6.82 18.39 -31.74
CA TYR A 193 -6.61 18.64 -33.14
C TYR A 193 -5.70 17.59 -33.78
N GLY A 194 -6.25 16.80 -34.70
CA GLY A 194 -5.53 15.65 -35.29
C GLY A 194 -5.05 14.64 -34.26
N GLY A 195 -5.86 14.39 -33.21
CA GLY A 195 -5.49 13.47 -32.15
C GLY A 195 -6.48 13.43 -30.99
N PHE A 196 -6.06 12.81 -29.89
CA PHE A 196 -6.83 12.74 -28.65
C PHE A 196 -5.92 12.68 -27.43
N PHE A 197 -6.46 13.03 -26.29
CA PHE A 197 -5.88 12.81 -24.97
C PHE A 197 -6.64 11.68 -24.30
N VAL A 198 -5.90 10.76 -23.68
CA VAL A 198 -6.44 9.65 -22.90
C VAL A 198 -5.83 9.63 -21.50
N ASP A 199 -6.67 9.38 -20.50
CA ASP A 199 -6.34 9.26 -19.09
C ASP A 199 -7.01 7.99 -18.57
N TRP A 200 -6.29 7.19 -17.79
CA TRP A 200 -6.76 5.94 -17.20
C TRP A 200 -6.41 5.85 -15.72
N ALA A 201 -7.18 5.06 -14.96
CA ALA A 201 -6.87 4.80 -13.57
C ALA A 201 -5.61 3.92 -13.48
N GLN A 202 -4.59 4.41 -12.81
CA GLN A 202 -3.43 3.59 -12.47
C GLN A 202 -3.83 2.55 -11.42
N LYS A 203 -3.77 1.26 -11.79
CA LYS A 203 -4.05 0.14 -10.90
C LYS A 203 -2.86 -0.81 -10.85
N GLY A 204 -2.52 -1.24 -9.62
CA GLY A 204 -1.45 -2.20 -9.38
C GLY A 204 -0.05 -1.68 -9.71
N SER A 205 0.91 -2.57 -9.73
CA SER A 205 2.32 -2.29 -10.05
C SER A 205 2.61 -2.68 -11.50
N ALA A 206 2.33 -1.80 -12.44
CA ALA A 206 2.68 -2.01 -13.84
C ALA A 206 4.11 -1.56 -14.14
N THR A 207 4.78 -2.20 -15.08
CA THR A 207 6.02 -1.68 -15.69
C THR A 207 5.69 -0.57 -16.68
N GLY A 208 4.54 -0.67 -17.35
CA GLY A 208 4.09 0.31 -18.30
C GLY A 208 2.70 0.01 -18.86
N TYR A 209 2.34 0.71 -19.92
CA TYR A 209 1.01 0.65 -20.54
C TYR A 209 1.10 0.55 -22.04
N GLU A 210 0.08 -0.03 -22.66
CA GLU A 210 -0.15 -0.01 -24.08
C GLU A 210 -1.50 0.67 -24.37
N ILE A 211 -1.48 1.70 -25.22
CA ILE A 211 -2.66 2.38 -25.72
C ILE A 211 -2.84 1.92 -27.16
N GLN A 212 -3.92 1.23 -27.44
CA GLN A 212 -4.26 0.77 -28.79
C GLN A 212 -5.43 1.59 -29.34
N TYR A 213 -5.32 1.99 -30.61
CA TYR A 213 -6.33 2.81 -31.26
C TYR A 213 -6.46 2.47 -32.75
N ALA A 214 -7.69 2.54 -33.23
CA ALA A 214 -8.04 2.26 -34.64
C ALA A 214 -9.25 3.06 -35.06
N THR A 215 -9.48 3.19 -36.37
CA THR A 215 -10.68 3.81 -36.94
C THR A 215 -11.87 2.85 -36.97
N ASN A 216 -11.67 1.58 -36.65
CA ASN A 216 -12.72 0.55 -36.61
C ASN A 216 -12.80 -0.13 -35.26
N TYR A 217 -13.98 -0.60 -34.89
CA TYR A 217 -14.24 -1.24 -33.59
C TYR A 217 -13.49 -2.57 -33.38
N GLY A 218 -13.21 -3.30 -34.45
CA GLY A 218 -12.48 -4.58 -34.41
C GLY A 218 -10.99 -4.43 -34.26
N PHE A 219 -10.45 -3.22 -34.21
CA PHE A 219 -9.02 -2.94 -34.11
C PHE A 219 -8.19 -3.57 -35.23
N THR A 220 -8.77 -3.75 -36.42
CA THR A 220 -8.01 -4.18 -37.60
C THR A 220 -7.05 -3.04 -37.99
N ASN A 221 -5.77 -3.40 -38.21
CA ASN A 221 -4.67 -2.44 -38.46
C ASN A 221 -4.55 -1.36 -37.36
N ALA A 222 -4.76 -1.75 -36.13
CA ALA A 222 -4.65 -0.85 -34.99
C ALA A 222 -3.21 -0.41 -34.75
N GLU A 223 -3.03 0.85 -34.44
CA GLU A 223 -1.79 1.36 -33.93
C GLU A 223 -1.71 1.17 -32.42
N THR A 224 -0.48 0.97 -31.90
CA THR A 224 -0.24 0.81 -30.48
C THR A 224 0.90 1.72 -30.01
N LYS A 225 0.59 2.59 -29.05
CA LYS A 225 1.58 3.37 -28.34
C LYS A 225 1.94 2.68 -27.03
N LYS A 226 3.21 2.28 -26.90
CA LYS A 226 3.76 1.68 -25.68
C LYS A 226 4.39 2.76 -24.82
N LEU A 227 4.09 2.73 -23.50
CA LEU A 227 4.70 3.54 -22.47
C LEU A 227 5.49 2.63 -21.55
N THR A 228 6.80 2.92 -21.37
CA THR A 228 7.75 2.07 -20.65
C THR A 228 7.89 2.42 -19.17
N ALA A 229 7.07 3.33 -18.67
CA ALA A 229 7.02 3.71 -17.27
C ALA A 229 5.60 3.57 -16.73
N ASN A 230 5.47 3.26 -15.45
CA ASN A 230 4.16 3.20 -14.77
C ASN A 230 3.55 4.58 -14.49
N ARG A 231 4.26 5.65 -14.78
CA ARG A 231 3.82 7.04 -14.79
C ARG A 231 4.36 7.71 -16.05
N PRO A 232 3.60 8.57 -16.72
CA PRO A 232 2.24 9.05 -16.38
C PRO A 232 1.15 8.01 -16.71
N ASP A 233 -0.03 8.20 -16.07
CA ASP A 233 -1.30 7.51 -16.34
C ASP A 233 -2.12 8.18 -17.45
N THR A 234 -1.46 9.02 -18.24
CA THR A 234 -2.05 9.80 -19.32
C THR A 234 -1.18 9.78 -20.57
N ALA A 235 -1.80 9.91 -21.72
CA ALA A 235 -1.10 10.09 -22.99
C ALA A 235 -1.83 11.03 -23.92
N THR A 236 -1.05 11.68 -24.79
CA THR A 236 -1.59 12.38 -25.98
C THR A 236 -1.14 11.63 -27.21
N ILE A 237 -2.09 11.29 -28.05
CA ILE A 237 -1.90 10.71 -29.39
C ILE A 237 -2.17 11.80 -30.40
N GLY A 238 -1.22 12.07 -31.26
CA GLY A 238 -1.31 13.07 -32.32
C GLY A 238 -0.91 12.48 -33.67
N GLY A 239 -0.97 13.30 -34.74
CA GLY A 239 -0.66 12.86 -36.11
C GLY A 239 -1.77 12.07 -36.77
N LEU A 240 -2.97 12.05 -36.19
CA LEU A 240 -4.12 11.28 -36.69
C LEU A 240 -4.92 12.04 -37.73
N TYR A 241 -5.71 11.31 -38.52
CA TYR A 241 -6.66 11.90 -39.45
C TYR A 241 -7.64 12.80 -38.70
N ARG A 242 -7.90 14.00 -39.25
CA ARG A 242 -8.75 15.01 -38.64
C ARG A 242 -10.22 14.73 -38.91
N GLY A 243 -11.07 14.91 -37.90
CA GLY A 243 -12.49 14.68 -38.03
C GLY A 243 -12.89 13.20 -38.08
N HIS A 244 -11.97 12.29 -37.79
CA HIS A 244 -12.22 10.86 -37.82
C HIS A 244 -12.51 10.32 -36.42
N ASN A 245 -13.36 9.31 -36.34
CA ASN A 245 -13.65 8.57 -35.12
C ASN A 245 -12.56 7.53 -34.89
N TYR A 246 -12.01 7.49 -33.68
CA TYR A 246 -11.05 6.47 -33.22
C TYR A 246 -11.61 5.71 -32.02
N PHE A 247 -11.53 4.39 -32.07
CA PHE A 247 -11.77 3.50 -30.96
C PHE A 247 -10.46 3.32 -30.19
N VAL A 248 -10.53 3.36 -28.87
CA VAL A 248 -9.36 3.39 -27.99
C VAL A 248 -9.54 2.42 -26.85
N ARG A 249 -8.49 1.66 -26.54
CA ARG A 249 -8.40 0.80 -25.36
C ARG A 249 -6.99 0.86 -24.75
N VAL A 250 -6.89 0.58 -23.47
CA VAL A 250 -5.63 0.64 -22.71
C VAL A 250 -5.45 -0.64 -21.91
N ARG A 251 -4.26 -1.15 -21.84
CA ARG A 251 -3.87 -2.21 -20.88
C ARG A 251 -2.56 -1.90 -20.21
N SER A 252 -2.37 -2.47 -19.03
CA SER A 252 -1.09 -2.49 -18.34
C SER A 252 -0.26 -3.70 -18.78
N TYR A 253 1.06 -3.62 -18.63
CA TYR A 253 1.95 -4.77 -18.68
C TYR A 253 2.99 -4.71 -17.57
N THR A 254 3.46 -5.88 -17.15
CA THR A 254 4.53 -6.02 -16.15
C THR A 254 5.59 -6.97 -16.66
N ILE A 255 6.85 -6.60 -16.50
CA ILE A 255 7.99 -7.45 -16.88
C ILE A 255 8.55 -8.08 -15.60
N VAL A 256 8.57 -9.41 -15.56
CA VAL A 256 9.09 -10.20 -14.45
C VAL A 256 10.14 -11.18 -14.99
N LYS A 257 11.39 -11.04 -14.56
CA LYS A 257 12.52 -11.90 -14.99
C LYS A 257 12.61 -12.04 -16.53
N GLY A 258 12.39 -10.93 -17.26
CA GLY A 258 12.43 -10.90 -18.72
C GLY A 258 11.14 -11.29 -19.44
N SER A 259 10.19 -11.95 -18.77
CA SER A 259 8.88 -12.29 -19.34
C SER A 259 7.88 -11.16 -19.16
N THR A 260 7.07 -10.89 -20.20
CA THR A 260 6.05 -9.83 -20.17
C THR A 260 4.68 -10.43 -19.93
N TYR A 261 3.99 -9.95 -18.89
CA TYR A 261 2.62 -10.30 -18.53
C TYR A 261 1.73 -9.11 -18.86
N TYR A 262 0.61 -9.38 -19.54
CA TYR A 262 -0.33 -8.34 -19.97
C TYR A 262 -1.64 -8.45 -19.18
N GLY A 263 -2.12 -7.29 -18.71
CA GLY A 263 -3.49 -7.17 -18.22
C GLY A 263 -4.49 -7.20 -19.37
N GLU A 264 -5.74 -7.45 -19.06
CA GLU A 264 -6.81 -7.36 -20.04
C GLU A 264 -6.95 -5.92 -20.56
N TRP A 265 -7.44 -5.81 -21.80
CA TRP A 265 -7.79 -4.52 -22.35
C TRP A 265 -8.95 -3.87 -21.59
N SER A 266 -8.87 -2.56 -21.40
CA SER A 266 -10.00 -1.75 -20.91
C SER A 266 -11.23 -1.91 -21.80
N PRO A 267 -12.43 -1.58 -21.30
CA PRO A 267 -13.56 -1.34 -22.18
C PRO A 267 -13.22 -0.33 -23.27
N ILE A 268 -13.71 -0.56 -24.50
CA ILE A 268 -13.47 0.29 -25.64
C ILE A 268 -14.23 1.62 -25.44
N LYS A 269 -13.54 2.74 -25.65
CA LYS A 269 -14.14 4.07 -25.79
C LYS A 269 -13.82 4.64 -27.17
N ASN A 270 -14.60 5.59 -27.62
CA ASN A 270 -14.34 6.25 -28.88
C ASN A 270 -14.26 7.78 -28.73
N VAL A 271 -13.55 8.41 -29.65
CA VAL A 271 -13.33 9.86 -29.70
C VAL A 271 -13.21 10.32 -31.15
N VAL A 272 -13.84 11.43 -31.47
CA VAL A 272 -13.65 12.07 -32.75
C VAL A 272 -12.54 13.11 -32.67
N THR A 273 -11.52 13.01 -33.52
CA THR A 273 -10.43 13.98 -33.59
C THR A 273 -10.93 15.33 -34.14
N ALA A 274 -10.42 16.43 -33.58
CA ALA A 274 -10.82 17.75 -34.06
C ALA A 274 -10.22 18.07 -35.42
N SER A 275 -11.02 18.67 -36.28
CA SER A 275 -10.60 19.11 -37.63
C SER A 275 -10.08 20.55 -37.66
N LYS A 276 -10.39 21.38 -36.65
CA LYS A 276 -10.06 22.80 -36.56
C LYS A 276 -9.19 23.12 -35.37
N ASN A 277 -8.13 23.92 -35.53
CA ASN A 277 -7.19 24.26 -34.48
C ASN A 277 -7.53 25.59 -33.81
N MET A 278 -7.59 25.59 -32.47
CA MET A 278 -7.81 26.83 -31.70
C MET A 278 -6.66 27.85 -31.87
N SER A 279 -5.46 27.45 -32.28
CA SER A 279 -4.37 28.39 -32.57
C SER A 279 -4.68 29.38 -33.68
N SER A 280 -5.56 28.99 -34.62
CA SER A 280 -6.01 29.81 -35.75
C SER A 280 -7.23 30.68 -35.42
N VAL A 281 -7.66 30.72 -34.17
CA VAL A 281 -8.81 31.52 -33.73
C VAL A 281 -8.38 32.95 -33.42
N SER A 282 -9.04 33.92 -34.01
CA SER A 282 -8.90 35.31 -33.61
C SER A 282 -9.72 35.63 -32.36
N ILE A 283 -9.15 36.41 -31.47
CA ILE A 283 -9.76 36.73 -30.16
C ILE A 283 -9.76 38.26 -29.99
N SER A 284 -10.93 38.82 -29.76
CA SER A 284 -11.14 40.25 -29.52
C SER A 284 -11.91 40.50 -28.21
N ASN A 285 -12.09 41.79 -27.87
CA ASN A 285 -12.85 42.25 -26.71
C ASN A 285 -12.24 41.84 -25.36
N ILE A 286 -10.90 41.70 -25.27
CA ILE A 286 -10.19 41.53 -24.04
C ILE A 286 -9.60 42.88 -23.63
N SER A 287 -9.95 43.37 -22.46
CA SER A 287 -9.57 44.69 -21.97
C SER A 287 -9.05 44.63 -20.53
N THR A 288 -8.33 45.70 -20.16
CA THR A 288 -7.95 45.91 -18.75
C THR A 288 -9.20 46.13 -17.90
N LYS A 289 -9.24 45.47 -16.72
CA LYS A 289 -10.36 45.60 -15.77
C LYS A 289 -9.90 46.20 -14.47
N SER A 290 -10.84 46.80 -13.73
CA SER A 290 -10.60 47.25 -12.35
C SER A 290 -10.93 46.15 -11.36
N PHE A 291 -10.15 46.04 -10.32
CA PHE A 291 -10.37 45.14 -9.20
C PHE A 291 -11.70 45.39 -8.50
N THR A 292 -12.51 44.36 -8.32
CA THR A 292 -13.86 44.46 -7.73
C THR A 292 -13.99 43.70 -6.40
N GLY A 293 -12.93 43.00 -5.98
CA GLY A 293 -12.99 42.05 -4.84
C GLY A 293 -13.50 40.67 -5.22
N LYS A 294 -14.07 40.49 -6.41
CA LYS A 294 -14.60 39.22 -6.93
C LYS A 294 -13.76 38.73 -8.12
N ALA A 295 -13.99 37.49 -8.54
CA ALA A 295 -13.40 36.95 -9.77
C ALA A 295 -13.82 37.79 -10.98
N ILE A 296 -12.86 38.17 -11.83
CA ILE A 296 -13.06 39.00 -12.98
C ILE A 296 -13.04 38.15 -14.24
N THR A 297 -14.09 38.31 -15.08
CA THR A 297 -14.24 37.63 -16.35
C THR A 297 -14.18 38.62 -17.53
N GLN A 298 -14.07 38.10 -18.74
CA GLN A 298 -14.02 38.84 -19.99
C GLN A 298 -15.16 38.36 -20.94
N SER A 299 -15.75 39.30 -21.66
CA SER A 299 -16.66 38.97 -22.75
C SER A 299 -15.90 38.90 -24.09
N ALA A 300 -14.99 37.89 -24.17
CA ALA A 300 -14.21 37.70 -25.38
C ALA A 300 -15.04 37.22 -26.55
N LYS A 301 -14.75 37.70 -27.77
CA LYS A 301 -15.34 37.23 -29.00
C LYS A 301 -14.31 36.44 -29.81
N LEU A 302 -14.61 35.19 -30.09
CA LEU A 302 -13.75 34.27 -30.84
C LEU A 302 -14.30 34.07 -32.25
N LYS A 303 -13.40 34.12 -33.25
CA LYS A 303 -13.76 33.83 -34.64
C LYS A 303 -12.74 32.87 -35.27
N TYR A 304 -13.23 31.92 -36.05
CA TYR A 304 -12.45 31.02 -36.90
C TYR A 304 -12.88 31.20 -38.34
N ASN A 305 -11.97 31.60 -39.22
CA ASN A 305 -12.25 31.91 -40.61
C ASN A 305 -13.51 32.78 -40.76
N GLY A 306 -13.60 33.90 -40.02
CA GLY A 306 -14.70 34.82 -40.04
C GLY A 306 -15.95 34.42 -39.21
N SER A 307 -16.17 33.13 -38.98
CA SER A 307 -17.32 32.60 -38.24
C SER A 307 -17.14 32.74 -36.71
N THR A 308 -18.18 33.25 -36.03
CA THR A 308 -18.18 33.42 -34.58
C THR A 308 -18.37 32.06 -33.85
N LEU A 309 -17.49 31.72 -32.92
CA LEU A 309 -17.57 30.53 -32.11
C LEU A 309 -18.47 30.75 -30.88
N LYS A 310 -19.21 29.70 -30.49
CA LYS A 310 -20.11 29.70 -29.33
C LYS A 310 -19.48 29.01 -28.14
N ASN A 311 -19.43 29.71 -26.98
CA ASN A 311 -19.01 29.11 -25.71
C ASN A 311 -19.95 27.95 -25.31
N GLY A 312 -19.40 26.88 -24.75
CA GLY A 312 -20.10 25.64 -24.39
C GLY A 312 -20.26 24.64 -25.55
N ARG A 313 -20.43 25.12 -26.83
CA ARG A 313 -20.49 24.30 -28.03
C ARG A 313 -19.11 24.10 -28.68
N ASP A 314 -18.44 25.18 -29.03
CA ASP A 314 -17.22 25.19 -29.85
C ASP A 314 -15.95 25.32 -28.97
N TYR A 315 -16.08 25.85 -27.76
CA TYR A 315 -15.00 26.00 -26.81
C TYR A 315 -15.52 26.13 -25.36
N THR A 316 -14.64 25.98 -24.41
CA THR A 316 -14.85 26.30 -22.98
C THR A 316 -13.87 27.38 -22.53
N VAL A 317 -14.22 28.11 -21.46
CA VAL A 317 -13.42 29.21 -20.92
C VAL A 317 -13.03 28.90 -19.47
N SER A 318 -11.78 29.14 -19.15
CA SER A 318 -11.30 29.12 -17.77
C SER A 318 -10.38 30.30 -17.51
N TYR A 319 -10.21 30.64 -16.24
CA TYR A 319 -9.42 31.78 -15.80
C TYR A 319 -8.43 31.38 -14.73
N SER A 320 -7.27 32.02 -14.74
CA SER A 320 -6.32 31.94 -13.62
C SER A 320 -5.84 33.33 -13.23
N SER A 321 -5.49 33.50 -11.95
CA SER A 321 -5.04 34.78 -11.37
C SER A 321 -6.02 35.94 -11.51
N ASN A 322 -7.32 35.67 -11.71
CA ASN A 322 -8.34 36.68 -12.00
C ASN A 322 -9.08 37.21 -10.75
N LYS A 323 -8.59 36.91 -9.55
CA LYS A 323 -9.19 37.33 -8.26
C LYS A 323 -8.38 38.41 -7.54
N LYS A 324 -7.25 38.83 -8.09
CA LYS A 324 -6.34 39.80 -7.46
C LYS A 324 -5.83 40.81 -8.51
N VAL A 325 -5.34 41.96 -8.04
CA VAL A 325 -4.62 42.91 -8.91
C VAL A 325 -3.40 42.25 -9.53
N GLY A 326 -3.13 42.49 -10.80
CA GLY A 326 -2.03 41.88 -11.53
C GLY A 326 -2.35 41.53 -12.96
N THR A 327 -1.69 40.52 -13.49
CA THR A 327 -1.98 39.97 -14.81
C THR A 327 -2.75 38.65 -14.62
N ALA A 328 -3.95 38.60 -15.15
CA ALA A 328 -4.78 37.42 -15.19
C ALA A 328 -4.66 36.75 -16.57
N THR A 329 -4.90 35.43 -16.61
CA THR A 329 -4.94 34.64 -17.83
C THR A 329 -6.34 34.12 -18.06
N ILE A 330 -6.80 34.21 -19.30
CA ILE A 330 -7.98 33.54 -19.82
C ILE A 330 -7.53 32.45 -20.78
N LYS A 331 -8.05 31.24 -20.58
CA LYS A 331 -7.77 30.06 -21.37
C LYS A 331 -9.06 29.62 -22.11
N PHE A 332 -8.96 29.49 -23.41
CA PHE A 332 -10.01 28.95 -24.25
C PHE A 332 -9.58 27.55 -24.71
N THR A 333 -10.37 26.54 -24.39
CA THR A 333 -10.12 25.14 -24.80
C THR A 333 -11.16 24.74 -25.82
N GLY A 334 -10.73 24.30 -26.99
CA GLY A 334 -11.60 23.85 -28.08
C GLY A 334 -12.42 22.63 -27.66
N LYS A 335 -13.61 22.52 -28.26
CA LYS A 335 -14.58 21.46 -28.04
C LYS A 335 -15.22 21.06 -29.39
N GLY A 336 -15.63 19.77 -29.48
CA GLY A 336 -16.24 19.25 -30.73
C GLY A 336 -15.26 19.29 -31.91
N SER A 337 -15.61 20.00 -32.97
CA SER A 337 -14.76 20.15 -34.15
C SER A 337 -13.51 21.01 -33.93
N TYR A 338 -13.38 21.66 -32.78
CA TYR A 338 -12.22 22.49 -32.43
C TYR A 338 -11.35 21.79 -31.41
N GLY A 339 -10.06 21.70 -31.69
CA GLY A 339 -9.06 21.11 -30.75
C GLY A 339 -7.97 22.09 -30.40
N GLY A 340 -7.28 21.82 -29.28
CA GLY A 340 -6.20 22.67 -28.78
C GLY A 340 -6.67 23.76 -27.84
N VAL A 341 -5.72 24.60 -27.46
CA VAL A 341 -5.89 25.64 -26.45
C VAL A 341 -5.28 26.94 -26.96
N VAL A 342 -5.94 28.02 -26.68
CA VAL A 342 -5.39 29.37 -26.87
C VAL A 342 -5.56 30.17 -25.60
N THR A 343 -4.56 30.96 -25.23
CA THR A 343 -4.59 31.80 -24.05
C THR A 343 -4.39 33.26 -24.39
N LYS A 344 -4.99 34.13 -23.59
CA LYS A 344 -4.75 35.57 -23.59
C LYS A 344 -4.62 36.06 -22.16
N THR A 345 -3.90 37.17 -22.00
CA THR A 345 -3.74 37.80 -20.69
C THR A 345 -4.44 39.14 -20.67
N PHE A 346 -4.87 39.58 -19.51
CA PHE A 346 -5.41 40.92 -19.29
C PHE A 346 -4.96 41.47 -17.93
N LYS A 347 -4.87 42.81 -17.83
CA LYS A 347 -4.51 43.46 -16.60
C LYS A 347 -5.72 43.66 -15.70
N ILE A 348 -5.54 43.45 -14.41
CA ILE A 348 -6.48 43.84 -13.36
C ILE A 348 -5.78 44.97 -12.55
N ASN A 349 -6.26 46.16 -12.71
CA ASN A 349 -5.73 47.33 -12.02
C ASN A 349 -6.46 47.55 -10.68
N PRO A 350 -5.85 48.22 -9.69
CA PRO A 350 -6.54 48.64 -8.48
C PRO A 350 -7.80 49.45 -8.78
N ALA A 351 -8.78 49.37 -7.90
CA ALA A 351 -10.02 50.12 -8.02
C ALA A 351 -9.76 51.65 -8.03
N LYS A 352 -10.58 52.35 -8.79
CA LYS A 352 -10.54 53.84 -8.83
C LYS A 352 -10.68 54.44 -7.43
N GLN A 353 -9.90 55.46 -7.16
CA GLN A 353 -9.98 56.24 -5.93
C GLN A 353 -10.99 57.41 -6.03
N ASN A 354 -11.43 57.84 -4.86
CA ASN A 354 -12.22 59.07 -4.71
C ASN A 354 -11.61 59.97 -3.64
N ILE A 355 -11.49 61.27 -3.90
CA ILE A 355 -11.14 62.28 -2.91
C ILE A 355 -12.38 62.48 -2.04
N GLN A 356 -12.30 62.14 -0.75
CA GLN A 356 -13.37 62.35 0.21
C GLN A 356 -13.38 63.81 0.69
N LYS A 357 -12.24 64.30 1.20
CA LYS A 357 -12.10 65.69 1.65
C LYS A 357 -10.91 66.38 0.97
N LEU A 358 -11.09 67.64 0.62
CA LEU A 358 -10.01 68.54 0.18
C LEU A 358 -10.22 69.86 0.85
N LYS A 359 -9.29 70.23 1.74
CA LYS A 359 -9.41 71.44 2.57
C LYS A 359 -8.24 72.34 2.31
N SER A 360 -8.54 73.66 2.19
CA SER A 360 -7.57 74.76 2.12
C SER A 360 -6.88 74.96 3.46
N LYS A 361 -5.56 75.22 3.44
CA LYS A 361 -4.74 75.67 4.58
C LYS A 361 -3.77 76.69 4.12
N SER A 362 -3.08 77.42 5.09
CA SER A 362 -2.04 78.38 4.77
C SER A 362 -0.92 77.67 3.98
N ARG A 363 -0.59 78.18 2.81
CA ARG A 363 0.44 77.68 1.85
C ARG A 363 0.47 76.16 1.72
N SER A 364 -0.73 75.50 1.88
CA SER A 364 -0.88 74.06 1.86
C SER A 364 -2.34 73.66 1.58
N PHE A 365 -2.56 72.39 1.30
CA PHE A 365 -3.89 71.79 1.33
C PHE A 365 -3.86 70.42 2.00
N PHE A 366 -4.96 70.04 2.62
CA PHE A 366 -5.20 68.73 3.18
C PHE A 366 -6.07 67.94 2.20
N ILE A 367 -5.68 66.70 1.90
CA ILE A 367 -6.43 65.76 1.10
C ILE A 367 -6.68 64.47 1.88
N ASP A 368 -7.88 63.93 1.76
CA ASP A 368 -8.33 62.69 2.35
C ASP A 368 -9.03 61.87 1.24
N TRP A 369 -8.75 60.57 1.21
CA TRP A 369 -9.29 59.65 0.19
C TRP A 369 -9.70 58.32 0.83
N ALA A 370 -10.54 57.51 0.15
CA ALA A 370 -10.96 56.23 0.64
C ALA A 370 -9.81 55.21 0.63
N GLN A 371 -9.61 54.51 1.76
CA GLN A 371 -8.68 53.39 1.87
C GLN A 371 -9.15 52.24 1.01
N LYS A 372 -8.23 51.53 0.32
CA LYS A 372 -8.51 50.31 -0.47
C LYS A 372 -7.58 49.18 -0.04
N GLY A 373 -8.15 48.14 0.53
CA GLY A 373 -7.41 47.01 1.11
C GLY A 373 -6.49 46.26 0.14
N SER A 374 -6.73 46.35 -1.17
CA SER A 374 -5.87 45.74 -2.21
C SER A 374 -4.71 46.65 -2.67
N ALA A 375 -4.62 47.88 -2.18
CA ALA A 375 -3.54 48.81 -2.54
C ALA A 375 -2.27 48.53 -1.72
N THR A 376 -1.10 48.69 -2.35
CA THR A 376 0.17 48.81 -1.65
C THR A 376 0.37 50.25 -1.16
N GLY A 377 -0.16 51.23 -1.89
CA GLY A 377 -0.08 52.65 -1.58
C GLY A 377 -0.84 53.52 -2.55
N TYR A 378 -0.60 54.82 -2.48
CA TYR A 378 -1.33 55.82 -3.27
C TYR A 378 -0.37 56.81 -3.93
N GLU A 379 -0.82 57.40 -5.00
CA GLU A 379 -0.14 58.50 -5.71
C GLU A 379 -1.08 59.68 -5.81
N ILE A 380 -0.66 60.82 -5.24
CA ILE A 380 -1.35 62.10 -5.30
C ILE A 380 -0.67 62.92 -6.39
N GLN A 381 -1.44 63.46 -7.30
CA GLN A 381 -0.96 64.38 -8.33
C GLN A 381 -1.66 65.72 -8.17
N TYR A 382 -0.89 66.81 -8.29
CA TYR A 382 -1.42 68.17 -8.19
C TYR A 382 -0.71 69.12 -9.15
N ALA A 383 -1.44 70.11 -9.63
CA ALA A 383 -0.95 71.12 -10.56
C ALA A 383 -1.75 72.39 -10.42
N THR A 384 -1.23 73.53 -10.95
CA THR A 384 -1.94 74.79 -11.02
C THR A 384 -2.88 74.92 -12.18
N ASN A 385 -2.94 73.92 -13.06
CA ASN A 385 -3.83 73.86 -14.22
C ASN A 385 -4.59 72.52 -14.26
N SER A 386 -5.78 72.48 -14.87
CA SER A 386 -6.66 71.32 -14.92
C SER A 386 -6.19 70.21 -15.86
N LYS A 387 -5.24 70.52 -16.77
CA LYS A 387 -4.63 69.55 -17.70
C LYS A 387 -3.49 68.78 -17.05
N PHE A 388 -3.08 69.11 -15.80
CA PHE A 388 -1.95 68.55 -15.07
C PHE A 388 -0.61 68.67 -15.78
N SER A 389 -0.44 69.69 -16.65
CA SER A 389 0.87 70.04 -17.22
C SER A 389 1.81 70.50 -16.10
N GLY A 390 3.04 70.02 -16.07
CA GLY A 390 4.01 70.29 -15.01
C GLY A 390 3.58 69.79 -13.62
N ALA A 391 2.70 68.81 -13.55
CA ALA A 391 2.17 68.33 -12.27
C ALA A 391 3.24 67.69 -11.37
N LYS A 392 3.15 68.02 -10.10
CA LYS A 392 3.93 67.36 -9.03
C LYS A 392 3.21 66.10 -8.55
N LYS A 393 4.00 65.11 -8.12
CA LYS A 393 3.52 63.82 -7.59
C LYS A 393 4.04 63.58 -6.20
N VAL A 394 3.21 63.04 -5.34
CA VAL A 394 3.57 62.54 -4.01
C VAL A 394 3.11 61.09 -3.90
N THR A 395 4.07 60.21 -3.61
CA THR A 395 3.79 58.78 -3.39
C THR A 395 3.60 58.53 -1.90
N VAL A 396 2.55 57.83 -1.55
CA VAL A 396 2.24 57.31 -0.21
C VAL A 396 2.44 55.80 -0.25
N THR A 397 3.47 55.28 0.43
CA THR A 397 3.85 53.86 0.35
C THR A 397 3.10 52.96 1.34
N ASN A 398 2.44 53.55 2.33
CA ASN A 398 1.64 52.82 3.30
C ASN A 398 0.15 52.90 2.92
N ASN A 399 -0.45 51.74 2.66
CA ASN A 399 -1.86 51.63 2.29
C ASN A 399 -2.85 51.98 3.41
N LYS A 400 -2.38 52.02 4.66
CA LYS A 400 -3.16 52.46 5.84
C LYS A 400 -3.26 53.98 5.93
N THR A 401 -2.42 54.76 5.19
CA THR A 401 -2.48 56.20 5.13
C THR A 401 -3.51 56.60 4.08
N ASP A 402 -4.58 57.27 4.52
CA ASP A 402 -5.72 57.72 3.70
C ASP A 402 -5.82 59.25 3.63
N LYS A 403 -4.86 59.96 4.22
CA LYS A 403 -4.82 61.43 4.29
C LYS A 403 -3.41 61.99 4.24
N LYS A 404 -3.26 63.18 3.71
CA LYS A 404 -1.98 63.88 3.59
C LYS A 404 -2.18 65.38 3.54
N THR A 405 -1.25 66.14 4.13
CA THR A 405 -1.12 67.57 3.89
C THR A 405 0.01 67.78 2.91
N ILE A 406 -0.26 68.54 1.85
CA ILE A 406 0.72 68.96 0.86
C ILE A 406 1.09 70.42 1.21
N SER A 407 2.34 70.61 1.61
CA SER A 407 2.85 71.88 2.11
C SER A 407 3.84 72.54 1.13
N LYS A 408 4.38 73.71 1.48
CA LYS A 408 5.34 74.44 0.69
C LYS A 408 4.79 74.89 -0.66
N LEU A 409 3.51 75.24 -0.69
CA LEU A 409 2.81 75.72 -1.87
C LEU A 409 2.74 77.22 -1.87
N SER A 410 2.48 77.87 -3.02
CA SER A 410 2.16 79.25 -3.13
C SER A 410 0.84 79.58 -2.45
N GLY A 411 0.79 80.66 -1.62
CA GLY A 411 -0.46 81.13 -1.03
C GLY A 411 -1.38 81.75 -2.05
N LYS A 412 -2.69 81.74 -1.76
CA LYS A 412 -3.76 82.26 -2.64
C LYS A 412 -3.72 81.67 -4.09
N LYS A 413 -3.17 80.46 -4.27
CA LYS A 413 -3.03 79.79 -5.56
C LYS A 413 -4.00 78.61 -5.66
N LYS A 414 -4.73 78.49 -6.81
CA LYS A 414 -5.62 77.37 -7.09
C LYS A 414 -4.79 76.19 -7.53
N TYR A 415 -5.03 75.02 -6.90
CA TYR A 415 -4.45 73.73 -7.26
C TYR A 415 -5.53 72.76 -7.65
N TYR A 416 -5.34 72.01 -8.76
CA TYR A 416 -6.12 70.84 -9.18
C TYR A 416 -5.46 69.60 -8.65
N VAL A 417 -6.23 68.69 -8.03
CA VAL A 417 -5.73 67.56 -7.29
C VAL A 417 -6.48 66.28 -7.70
N ARG A 418 -5.76 65.21 -7.90
CA ARG A 418 -6.29 63.88 -8.09
C ARG A 418 -5.45 62.85 -7.38
N VAL A 419 -6.04 61.67 -7.02
CA VAL A 419 -5.37 60.59 -6.32
C VAL A 419 -5.70 59.28 -7.03
N ARG A 420 -4.76 58.34 -7.03
CA ARG A 420 -4.95 56.97 -7.45
C ARG A 420 -4.27 55.99 -6.49
N SER A 421 -4.78 54.76 -6.42
CA SER A 421 -4.08 53.68 -5.73
C SER A 421 -3.08 53.00 -6.68
N TYR A 422 -2.07 52.36 -6.12
CA TYR A 422 -1.23 51.40 -6.82
C TYR A 422 -1.06 50.14 -5.99
N THR A 423 -0.82 49.02 -6.69
CA THR A 423 -0.49 47.72 -6.08
C THR A 423 0.80 47.22 -6.72
N THR A 424 1.76 46.78 -5.90
CA THR A 424 3.00 46.16 -6.37
C THR A 424 2.86 44.65 -6.33
N VAL A 425 3.02 43.99 -7.47
CA VAL A 425 2.96 42.55 -7.62
C VAL A 425 4.25 42.08 -8.28
N LYS A 426 5.04 41.27 -7.59
CA LYS A 426 6.35 40.78 -8.09
C LYS A 426 7.20 41.94 -8.66
N GLY A 427 7.36 43.03 -7.89
CA GLY A 427 8.13 44.20 -8.28
C GLY A 427 7.48 45.15 -9.29
N LYS A 428 6.41 44.74 -9.98
CA LYS A 428 5.72 45.56 -10.96
C LYS A 428 4.55 46.35 -10.35
N LYS A 429 4.47 47.66 -10.61
CA LYS A 429 3.35 48.50 -10.17
C LYS A 429 2.19 48.49 -11.16
N TYR A 430 0.99 48.24 -10.64
CA TYR A 430 -0.29 48.37 -11.33
C TYR A 430 -1.03 49.55 -10.75
N TYR A 431 -1.48 50.47 -11.57
CA TYR A 431 -2.11 51.69 -11.12
C TYR A 431 -3.62 51.69 -11.40
N GLY A 432 -4.39 52.09 -10.41
CA GLY A 432 -5.80 52.39 -10.57
C GLY A 432 -6.03 53.63 -11.41
N ALA A 433 -7.24 53.78 -11.90
CA ALA A 433 -7.62 55.03 -12.55
C ALA A 433 -7.55 56.22 -11.55
N TRP A 434 -7.20 57.40 -12.06
CA TRP A 434 -7.23 58.62 -11.25
C TRP A 434 -8.65 58.89 -10.75
N SER A 435 -8.77 59.46 -9.55
CA SER A 435 -10.02 60.03 -9.06
C SER A 435 -10.49 61.14 -9.95
N SER A 436 -11.74 61.51 -9.82
CA SER A 436 -12.23 62.80 -10.37
C SER A 436 -11.38 63.92 -9.81
N THR A 437 -11.02 64.90 -10.66
CA THR A 437 -10.24 66.05 -10.29
C THR A 437 -11.07 66.93 -9.37
N LYS A 438 -10.50 67.34 -8.25
CA LYS A 438 -11.02 68.41 -7.38
C LYS A 438 -10.05 69.56 -7.35
N SER A 439 -10.52 70.77 -7.03
CA SER A 439 -9.64 71.95 -6.88
C SER A 439 -9.77 72.59 -5.51
N VAL A 440 -8.69 73.21 -5.08
CA VAL A 440 -8.61 73.95 -3.81
C VAL A 440 -7.70 75.15 -3.96
N THR A 441 -8.10 76.32 -3.38
CA THR A 441 -7.23 77.52 -3.30
C THR A 441 -6.58 77.59 -1.94
N THR A 442 -5.26 77.62 -1.89
CA THR A 442 -4.48 77.77 -0.64
C THR A 442 -4.76 79.09 0.03
N LYS A 443 -4.72 79.17 1.37
CA LYS A 443 -4.75 80.40 2.12
C LYS A 443 -3.37 81.07 2.07
N LYS A 444 -3.33 82.34 2.44
CA LYS A 444 -2.10 83.12 2.55
C LYS A 444 -1.08 82.44 3.49
#